data_7c93e63570d69d0f4e125b547fcdb28f
#
_entry.id   7c93e63570d69d0f4e125b547fcdb28f
#
_cell.length_a   1.000
_cell.length_b   1.000
_cell.length_c   1.000
_cell.angle_alpha   90.00
_cell.angle_beta   90.00
_cell.angle_gamma   90.00
#
_symmetry.space_group_name_H-M   'P 1'
#
loop_
_entity.id
_entity.type
_entity.pdbx_description
1 polymer ?
#
loop_
_entity_poly.entity_id
_entity_poly.type
_entity_poly.pdbx_seq_one_letter_code
_entity_poly.pdbx_strand_id
1 'polypeptide(L)'
;FLGGLQDHVDGGFARYCVDENWSVPHFEKMLYDNAGLLSLAARTSVLAAEFARKSEGEIAQRAQNLAWLAQRSAQGIIDFLNEELLTASSAAPAFAASLDADSSRDGRQIEGAYYTFSREQIALVTDPLIQRLPKGLLRFAPVAEDPQNFCFSLLRVPETNEIGVLHELRDAMRTLRRSRIMPVRDEKVIAGWNGLAIEALSEAALLLDQPEALALAEKAATSVWTMQWDENAGRLARVSFANRAEHGNEGTLQDYAALALGFLALGQASGHKQWAERASRLLGRAADFVDPETGVPRDAVQADARIAAQRSNIAAVTVLDDALPASGALYAKALAMHALQSMAAGDYTEADAADLESARVLSAHALALASDAPTQVATALEVQCIVSSPVQYLALSQWDSAEAKRVRSVALSLGLNVRHDPSLPGAAQTVQIQPCREELCQMPVAGMDGLFSLFASGKGA
;
A
#
# COMPACT_ATOMS: atom_id res chain seq x y z
N PHE A 1 -5.93 -13.73 -2.26
CA PHE A 1 -6.42 -13.67 -0.86
C PHE A 1 -6.85 -15.04 -0.27
N LEU A 2 -7.10 -16.08 -1.06
CA LEU A 2 -7.47 -17.42 -0.55
C LEU A 2 -6.29 -18.40 -0.52
N GLY A 3 -5.37 -18.30 -1.48
CA GLY A 3 -4.26 -19.24 -1.68
C GLY A 3 -3.16 -19.14 -0.62
N GLY A 4 -2.09 -19.91 -0.86
CA GLY A 4 -0.94 -19.99 0.04
C GLY A 4 -0.04 -18.78 0.06
N LEU A 5 -0.20 -17.82 -0.87
CA LEU A 5 0.55 -16.57 -0.85
C LEU A 5 0.27 -15.75 0.43
N GLN A 6 -0.98 -15.75 0.89
CA GLN A 6 -1.37 -15.16 2.16
C GLN A 6 -1.07 -16.12 3.32
N ASP A 7 -0.41 -15.63 4.35
CA ASP A 7 -0.32 -16.35 5.61
C ASP A 7 -1.64 -16.21 6.39
N HIS A 8 -2.43 -17.26 6.39
CA HIS A 8 -3.73 -17.28 7.05
C HIS A 8 -3.67 -17.43 8.57
N VAL A 9 -2.47 -17.62 9.15
CA VAL A 9 -2.25 -17.79 10.59
C VAL A 9 -1.84 -16.47 11.25
N ASP A 10 -0.70 -15.91 10.87
CA ASP A 10 -0.17 -14.67 11.46
C ASP A 10 -0.39 -13.41 10.61
N GLY A 11 -0.88 -13.57 9.38
CA GLY A 11 -1.10 -12.48 8.45
C GLY A 11 0.10 -12.15 7.57
N GLY A 12 -0.03 -11.10 6.79
CA GLY A 12 0.94 -10.75 5.77
C GLY A 12 0.94 -11.71 4.57
N PHE A 13 1.79 -11.39 3.59
CA PHE A 13 1.92 -12.12 2.34
C PHE A 13 3.38 -12.46 2.07
N ALA A 14 3.60 -13.66 1.58
CA ALA A 14 4.86 -14.05 0.98
C ALA A 14 5.04 -13.39 -0.39
N ARG A 15 6.27 -13.40 -0.88
CA ARG A 15 6.68 -12.68 -2.08
C ARG A 15 6.12 -13.27 -3.38
N TYR A 16 6.11 -14.59 -3.53
CA TYR A 16 5.56 -15.32 -4.67
C TYR A 16 5.24 -16.76 -4.29
N CYS A 17 4.50 -17.47 -5.15
CA CYS A 17 4.29 -18.92 -5.02
C CYS A 17 5.19 -19.67 -5.98
N VAL A 18 5.64 -20.86 -5.55
CA VAL A 18 6.51 -21.74 -6.34
C VAL A 18 5.75 -22.75 -7.19
N ASP A 19 4.42 -22.83 -7.03
CA ASP A 19 3.52 -23.72 -7.75
C ASP A 19 2.44 -22.96 -8.52
N GLU A 20 1.98 -23.55 -9.63
CA GLU A 20 0.95 -22.97 -10.50
C GLU A 20 -0.43 -22.83 -9.87
N ASN A 21 -0.70 -23.58 -8.79
CA ASN A 21 -1.96 -23.56 -8.05
C ASN A 21 -2.01 -22.52 -6.92
N TRP A 22 -0.95 -21.74 -6.77
CA TRP A 22 -0.80 -20.72 -5.71
C TRP A 22 -1.00 -21.29 -4.31
N SER A 23 -0.46 -22.50 -4.06
CA SER A 23 -0.69 -23.25 -2.82
C SER A 23 0.52 -23.21 -1.88
N VAL A 24 1.72 -23.17 -2.44
CA VAL A 24 2.98 -23.17 -1.69
C VAL A 24 3.75 -21.90 -2.03
N PRO A 25 3.98 -21.01 -1.04
CA PRO A 25 4.76 -19.80 -1.25
C PRO A 25 6.26 -20.07 -1.12
N HIS A 26 7.07 -19.17 -1.68
CA HIS A 26 8.40 -18.89 -1.19
C HIS A 26 8.26 -18.03 0.05
N PHE A 27 8.54 -18.55 1.22
CA PHE A 27 8.08 -18.04 2.52
C PHE A 27 8.63 -16.67 2.96
N GLU A 28 9.51 -16.05 2.19
CA GLU A 28 10.02 -14.70 2.44
C GLU A 28 8.89 -13.66 2.42
N LYS A 29 8.84 -12.80 3.43
CA LYS A 29 7.84 -11.70 3.51
C LYS A 29 8.54 -10.35 3.49
N MET A 30 8.31 -9.57 2.43
CA MET A 30 8.92 -8.25 2.24
C MET A 30 7.99 -7.13 2.71
N LEU A 31 8.58 -6.06 3.25
CA LEU A 31 7.83 -4.86 3.64
C LEU A 31 7.10 -4.23 2.46
N TYR A 32 7.78 -4.04 1.33
CA TYR A 32 7.22 -3.37 0.16
C TYR A 32 6.07 -4.15 -0.50
N ASP A 33 6.13 -5.47 -0.56
CA ASP A 33 5.04 -6.31 -1.08
C ASP A 33 3.80 -6.17 -0.21
N ASN A 34 3.99 -6.24 1.11
CA ASN A 34 2.90 -6.10 2.07
C ASN A 34 2.31 -4.68 2.07
N ALA A 35 3.12 -3.65 1.87
CA ALA A 35 2.64 -2.28 1.72
C ALA A 35 1.74 -2.13 0.48
N GLY A 36 2.19 -2.57 -0.69
CA GLY A 36 1.39 -2.52 -1.92
C GLY A 36 0.09 -3.32 -1.82
N LEU A 37 0.15 -4.51 -1.21
CA LEU A 37 -1.02 -5.36 -1.00
C LEU A 37 -1.99 -4.79 0.05
N LEU A 38 -1.51 -4.04 1.05
CA LEU A 38 -2.37 -3.35 2.01
C LEU A 38 -3.20 -2.25 1.33
N SER A 39 -2.55 -1.41 0.51
CA SER A 39 -3.24 -0.37 -0.26
C SER A 39 -4.28 -0.98 -1.20
N LEU A 40 -3.91 -2.03 -1.96
CA LEU A 40 -4.82 -2.76 -2.83
C LEU A 40 -6.02 -3.36 -2.04
N ALA A 41 -5.76 -4.00 -0.91
CA ALA A 41 -6.79 -4.63 -0.10
C ALA A 41 -7.75 -3.59 0.51
N ALA A 42 -7.25 -2.47 1.03
CA ALA A 42 -8.07 -1.40 1.57
C ALA A 42 -9.02 -0.81 0.52
N ARG A 43 -8.48 -0.44 -0.64
CA ARG A 43 -9.27 0.09 -1.78
C ARG A 43 -10.29 -0.94 -2.30
N THR A 44 -9.86 -2.20 -2.47
CA THR A 44 -10.74 -3.28 -2.94
C THR A 44 -11.91 -3.51 -1.97
N SER A 45 -11.65 -3.49 -0.66
CA SER A 45 -12.71 -3.67 0.35
C SER A 45 -13.82 -2.64 0.21
N VAL A 46 -13.46 -1.35 0.08
CA VAL A 46 -14.42 -0.25 -0.07
C VAL A 46 -15.20 -0.34 -1.38
N LEU A 47 -14.49 -0.50 -2.50
CA LEU A 47 -15.12 -0.53 -3.82
C LEU A 47 -16.02 -1.75 -4.01
N ALA A 48 -15.57 -2.93 -3.56
CA ALA A 48 -16.37 -4.16 -3.63
C ALA A 48 -17.61 -4.09 -2.73
N ALA A 49 -17.49 -3.52 -1.52
CA ALA A 49 -18.63 -3.32 -0.64
C ALA A 49 -19.67 -2.35 -1.24
N GLU A 50 -19.24 -1.29 -1.89
CA GLU A 50 -20.15 -0.36 -2.54
C GLU A 50 -20.78 -0.98 -3.80
N PHE A 51 -20.00 -1.72 -4.59
CA PHE A 51 -20.52 -2.44 -5.74
C PHE A 51 -21.57 -3.49 -5.35
N ALA A 52 -21.35 -4.20 -4.23
CA ALA A 52 -22.32 -5.16 -3.69
C ALA A 52 -23.67 -4.50 -3.33
N ARG A 53 -23.66 -3.28 -2.78
CA ARG A 53 -24.88 -2.53 -2.45
C ARG A 53 -25.72 -2.13 -3.66
N LYS A 54 -25.07 -2.02 -4.82
CA LYS A 54 -25.72 -1.61 -6.09
C LYS A 54 -26.04 -2.82 -6.99
N SER A 55 -25.66 -4.03 -6.59
CA SER A 55 -25.84 -5.26 -7.33
C SER A 55 -26.89 -6.14 -6.66
N GLU A 56 -27.40 -7.13 -7.38
CA GLU A 56 -28.34 -8.12 -6.88
C GLU A 56 -27.87 -9.54 -7.15
N GLY A 57 -28.44 -10.51 -6.44
CA GLY A 57 -28.22 -11.94 -6.64
C GLY A 57 -26.75 -12.35 -6.48
N GLU A 58 -26.28 -13.22 -7.36
CA GLU A 58 -24.93 -13.80 -7.30
C GLU A 58 -23.82 -12.74 -7.42
N ILE A 59 -24.05 -11.69 -8.20
CA ILE A 59 -23.08 -10.61 -8.36
C ILE A 59 -22.85 -9.87 -7.03
N ALA A 60 -23.96 -9.54 -6.34
CA ALA A 60 -23.87 -8.91 -5.02
C ALA A 60 -23.13 -9.80 -4.03
N GLN A 61 -23.42 -11.11 -4.02
CA GLN A 61 -22.76 -12.07 -3.13
C GLN A 61 -21.26 -12.18 -3.43
N ARG A 62 -20.87 -12.27 -4.70
CA ARG A 62 -19.44 -12.29 -5.09
C ARG A 62 -18.70 -11.03 -4.66
N ALA A 63 -19.33 -9.87 -4.83
CA ALA A 63 -18.75 -8.59 -4.41
C ALA A 63 -18.64 -8.50 -2.88
N GLN A 64 -19.62 -8.97 -2.10
CA GLN A 64 -19.54 -9.07 -0.64
C GLN A 64 -18.39 -9.98 -0.20
N ASN A 65 -18.25 -11.13 -0.85
CA ASN A 65 -17.17 -12.07 -0.58
C ASN A 65 -15.79 -11.43 -0.84
N LEU A 66 -15.66 -10.68 -1.93
CA LEU A 66 -14.43 -9.96 -2.25
C LEU A 66 -14.13 -8.86 -1.22
N ALA A 67 -15.14 -8.09 -0.82
CA ALA A 67 -15.00 -7.07 0.21
C ALA A 67 -14.52 -7.68 1.54
N TRP A 68 -15.12 -8.81 1.96
CA TRP A 68 -14.73 -9.50 3.17
C TRP A 68 -13.29 -10.03 3.12
N LEU A 69 -12.90 -10.66 2.00
CA LEU A 69 -11.53 -11.14 1.80
C LEU A 69 -10.52 -10.00 1.86
N ALA A 70 -10.81 -8.92 1.17
CA ALA A 70 -9.94 -7.76 1.11
C ALA A 70 -9.78 -7.10 2.50
N GLN A 71 -10.88 -6.92 3.24
CA GLN A 71 -10.85 -6.36 4.60
C GLN A 71 -10.05 -7.26 5.55
N ARG A 72 -10.28 -8.58 5.51
CA ARG A 72 -9.54 -9.56 6.31
C ARG A 72 -8.06 -9.55 5.98
N SER A 73 -7.71 -9.43 4.70
CA SER A 73 -6.32 -9.39 4.25
C SER A 73 -5.63 -8.09 4.70
N ALA A 74 -6.31 -6.96 4.59
CA ALA A 74 -5.80 -5.67 5.10
C ALA A 74 -5.51 -5.75 6.60
N GLN A 75 -6.45 -6.27 7.40
CA GLN A 75 -6.23 -6.45 8.84
C GLN A 75 -5.04 -7.38 9.12
N GLY A 76 -4.94 -8.51 8.41
CA GLY A 76 -3.82 -9.44 8.56
C GLY A 76 -2.47 -8.82 8.21
N ILE A 77 -2.41 -7.90 7.24
CA ILE A 77 -1.17 -7.17 6.93
C ILE A 77 -0.85 -6.15 8.04
N ILE A 78 -1.83 -5.42 8.54
CA ILE A 78 -1.64 -4.46 9.65
C ILE A 78 -1.10 -5.20 10.89
N ASP A 79 -1.70 -6.34 11.25
CA ASP A 79 -1.26 -7.19 12.36
C ASP A 79 0.20 -7.65 12.14
N PHE A 80 0.53 -8.14 10.93
CA PHE A 80 1.88 -8.58 10.55
C PHE A 80 2.91 -7.45 10.66
N LEU A 81 2.61 -6.26 10.13
CA LEU A 81 3.49 -5.09 10.23
C LEU A 81 3.76 -4.71 11.68
N ASN A 82 2.73 -4.73 12.52
CA ASN A 82 2.84 -4.37 13.93
C ASN A 82 3.57 -5.42 14.78
N GLU A 83 3.26 -6.71 14.58
CA GLU A 83 3.76 -7.78 15.44
C GLU A 83 5.13 -8.31 15.00
N GLU A 84 5.40 -8.34 13.69
CA GLU A 84 6.57 -9.03 13.15
C GLU A 84 7.60 -8.08 12.53
N LEU A 85 7.19 -7.00 11.84
CA LEU A 85 8.14 -6.10 11.19
C LEU A 85 8.46 -4.83 11.99
N LEU A 86 7.62 -4.41 12.93
CA LEU A 86 7.95 -3.23 13.75
C LEU A 86 9.21 -3.51 14.60
N THR A 87 10.23 -2.66 14.46
CA THR A 87 11.47 -2.83 15.21
C THR A 87 11.26 -2.60 16.71
N ALA A 88 11.99 -3.35 17.53
CA ALA A 88 11.85 -3.27 18.99
C ALA A 88 12.50 -2.00 19.61
N SER A 89 12.99 -1.06 18.81
CA SER A 89 13.57 0.19 19.31
C SER A 89 12.51 1.02 20.01
N SER A 90 12.64 1.21 21.32
CA SER A 90 11.73 2.07 22.07
C SER A 90 11.85 3.56 21.71
N ALA A 91 12.99 3.96 21.15
CA ALA A 91 13.28 5.36 20.81
C ALA A 91 12.85 5.73 19.39
N ALA A 92 12.89 4.78 18.44
CA ALA A 92 12.61 5.03 17.02
C ALA A 92 12.05 3.77 16.35
N PRO A 93 10.79 3.36 16.64
CA PRO A 93 10.17 2.20 16.02
C PRO A 93 9.80 2.50 14.57
N ALA A 94 10.32 1.69 13.64
CA ALA A 94 9.99 1.73 12.21
C ALA A 94 9.92 0.29 11.70
N PHE A 95 9.62 0.08 10.42
CA PHE A 95 9.50 -1.27 9.89
C PHE A 95 10.83 -1.78 9.35
N ALA A 96 11.21 -2.98 9.78
CA ALA A 96 12.29 -3.78 9.23
C ALA A 96 11.99 -4.19 7.77
N ALA A 97 13.05 -4.52 7.02
CA ALA A 97 12.93 -4.75 5.58
C ALA A 97 12.15 -6.03 5.23
N SER A 98 12.40 -7.13 5.95
CA SER A 98 11.82 -8.43 5.61
C SER A 98 11.94 -9.46 6.74
N LEU A 99 11.22 -10.58 6.57
CA LEU A 99 11.47 -11.86 7.22
C LEU A 99 12.01 -12.85 6.19
N ASP A 100 13.03 -13.62 6.59
CA ASP A 100 13.62 -14.66 5.77
C ASP A 100 12.60 -15.79 5.48
N ALA A 101 12.80 -16.50 4.39
CA ALA A 101 12.06 -17.72 4.08
C ALA A 101 12.43 -18.88 5.01
N ASP A 102 13.71 -18.91 5.43
CA ASP A 102 14.29 -19.99 6.21
C ASP A 102 14.14 -19.76 7.72
N SER A 103 13.93 -20.85 8.43
CA SER A 103 14.04 -20.87 9.89
C SER A 103 14.65 -22.18 10.38
N SER A 104 15.14 -22.15 11.63
CA SER A 104 15.81 -23.34 12.19
C SER A 104 14.78 -24.36 12.67
N ARG A 105 14.93 -25.61 12.19
CA ARG A 105 14.25 -26.81 12.70
C ARG A 105 15.28 -27.92 12.89
N ASP A 106 15.38 -28.44 14.10
CA ASP A 106 16.37 -29.49 14.49
C ASP A 106 17.84 -29.14 14.15
N GLY A 107 18.16 -27.82 14.31
CA GLY A 107 19.51 -27.30 14.04
C GLY A 107 19.88 -27.13 12.56
N ARG A 108 18.91 -27.27 11.65
CA ARG A 108 19.06 -27.05 10.21
C ARG A 108 18.23 -25.87 9.77
N GLN A 109 18.73 -25.06 8.85
CA GLN A 109 17.95 -24.04 8.17
C GLN A 109 17.10 -24.72 7.10
N ILE A 110 15.79 -24.51 7.16
CA ILE A 110 14.81 -25.13 6.27
C ILE A 110 13.80 -24.07 5.87
N GLU A 111 13.61 -23.95 4.57
CA GLU A 111 12.60 -23.04 4.00
C GLU A 111 11.20 -23.44 4.47
N GLY A 112 10.45 -22.46 4.97
CA GLY A 112 9.08 -22.67 5.45
C GLY A 112 8.94 -23.42 6.77
N ALA A 113 10.04 -23.77 7.48
CA ALA A 113 9.97 -24.56 8.71
C ALA A 113 9.09 -23.87 9.79
N TYR A 114 9.09 -22.54 9.86
CA TYR A 114 8.24 -21.78 10.77
C TYR A 114 6.76 -21.85 10.37
N TYR A 115 6.47 -21.81 9.09
CA TYR A 115 5.10 -21.60 8.56
C TYR A 115 4.31 -22.89 8.34
N THR A 116 4.96 -24.01 8.09
CA THR A 116 4.35 -25.29 7.70
C THR A 116 4.00 -26.19 8.90
N PHE A 117 3.09 -27.13 8.73
CA PHE A 117 2.60 -28.00 9.80
C PHE A 117 2.69 -29.46 9.37
N SER A 118 3.14 -30.36 10.28
CA SER A 118 3.09 -31.79 10.04
C SER A 118 1.66 -32.34 10.11
N ARG A 119 1.46 -33.58 9.63
CA ARG A 119 0.14 -34.26 9.73
C ARG A 119 -0.34 -34.37 11.18
N GLU A 120 0.55 -34.67 12.10
CA GLU A 120 0.26 -34.81 13.52
C GLU A 120 -0.14 -33.47 14.13
N GLN A 121 0.56 -32.40 13.75
CA GLN A 121 0.21 -31.04 14.20
C GLN A 121 -1.13 -30.56 13.62
N ILE A 122 -1.40 -30.87 12.36
CA ILE A 122 -2.72 -30.59 11.74
C ILE A 122 -3.82 -31.36 12.50
N ALA A 123 -3.66 -32.68 12.74
CA ALA A 123 -4.63 -33.46 13.49
C ALA A 123 -4.84 -32.91 14.90
N LEU A 124 -3.76 -32.52 15.60
CA LEU A 124 -3.83 -31.95 16.94
C LEU A 124 -4.76 -30.70 17.02
N VAL A 125 -4.75 -29.84 15.99
CA VAL A 125 -5.59 -28.62 15.97
C VAL A 125 -6.95 -28.84 15.31
N THR A 126 -7.07 -29.78 14.37
CA THR A 126 -8.34 -30.02 13.64
C THR A 126 -9.27 -31.02 14.34
N ASP A 127 -8.73 -32.08 14.98
CA ASP A 127 -9.56 -33.12 15.59
C ASP A 127 -10.52 -32.60 16.68
N PRO A 128 -10.12 -31.67 17.55
CA PRO A 128 -11.04 -31.06 18.51
C PRO A 128 -12.19 -30.28 17.86
N LEU A 129 -11.98 -29.84 16.63
CA LEU A 129 -12.92 -29.00 15.88
C LEU A 129 -13.66 -29.74 14.76
N ILE A 130 -13.31 -31.03 14.53
CA ILE A 130 -13.67 -31.80 13.32
C ILE A 130 -15.17 -31.80 12.99
N GLN A 131 -16.03 -31.82 14.01
CA GLN A 131 -17.48 -31.80 13.82
C GLN A 131 -18.03 -30.42 13.41
N ARG A 132 -17.26 -29.36 13.67
CA ARG A 132 -17.63 -27.97 13.37
C ARG A 132 -16.91 -27.41 12.16
N LEU A 133 -15.80 -28.07 11.75
CA LEU A 133 -15.02 -27.65 10.58
C LEU A 133 -15.80 -27.91 9.30
N PRO A 134 -16.03 -26.87 8.47
CA PRO A 134 -16.79 -27.03 7.25
C PRO A 134 -15.98 -27.78 6.19
N LYS A 135 -16.67 -28.69 5.49
CA LYS A 135 -16.07 -29.41 4.36
C LYS A 135 -15.75 -28.46 3.21
N GLY A 136 -14.58 -28.64 2.60
CA GLY A 136 -14.16 -27.85 1.44
C GLY A 136 -13.84 -26.39 1.73
N LEU A 137 -13.57 -26.02 2.99
CA LEU A 137 -13.10 -24.69 3.36
C LEU A 137 -11.57 -24.63 3.41
N LEU A 138 -10.94 -25.65 3.96
CA LEU A 138 -9.52 -25.67 4.28
C LEU A 138 -8.73 -26.44 3.21
N ARG A 139 -7.51 -25.96 2.92
CA ARG A 139 -6.49 -26.66 2.14
C ARG A 139 -5.23 -26.81 2.97
N PHE A 140 -4.63 -28.00 2.91
CA PHE A 140 -3.29 -28.29 3.39
C PHE A 140 -2.48 -28.84 2.22
N ALA A 141 -1.65 -28.00 1.61
CA ALA A 141 -0.84 -28.33 0.44
C ALA A 141 0.54 -28.82 0.88
N PRO A 142 1.01 -30.00 0.42
CA PRO A 142 2.34 -30.48 0.76
C PRO A 142 3.42 -29.60 0.12
N VAL A 143 4.50 -29.36 0.88
CA VAL A 143 5.70 -28.66 0.36
C VAL A 143 6.54 -29.66 -0.44
N ALA A 144 6.92 -29.31 -1.66
CA ALA A 144 7.63 -30.24 -2.56
C ALA A 144 8.95 -30.75 -1.97
N GLU A 145 9.72 -29.88 -1.33
CA GLU A 145 11.01 -30.19 -0.74
C GLU A 145 10.90 -30.82 0.67
N ASP A 146 9.75 -30.71 1.32
CA ASP A 146 9.44 -31.24 2.64
C ASP A 146 8.02 -31.87 2.67
N PRO A 147 7.77 -32.99 1.97
CA PRO A 147 6.40 -33.53 1.75
C PRO A 147 5.66 -33.97 3.01
N GLN A 148 6.33 -34.02 4.16
CA GLN A 148 5.70 -34.33 5.46
C GLN A 148 5.08 -33.09 6.12
N ASN A 149 5.35 -31.90 5.59
CA ASN A 149 4.86 -30.64 6.08
C ASN A 149 3.99 -29.95 5.02
N PHE A 150 3.00 -29.20 5.49
CA PHE A 150 1.91 -28.67 4.69
C PHE A 150 1.71 -27.18 4.93
N CYS A 151 1.45 -26.45 3.85
CA CYS A 151 0.98 -25.07 3.88
C CYS A 151 -0.54 -25.05 4.12
N PHE A 152 -0.99 -24.15 4.97
CA PHE A 152 -2.40 -23.91 5.24
C PHE A 152 -2.94 -22.77 4.38
N SER A 153 -4.09 -22.99 3.73
CA SER A 153 -4.80 -21.95 2.98
C SER A 153 -6.31 -22.22 2.96
N LEU A 154 -7.08 -21.27 2.44
CA LEU A 154 -8.53 -21.40 2.27
C LEU A 154 -8.85 -21.75 0.81
N LEU A 155 -9.89 -22.55 0.60
CA LEU A 155 -10.43 -22.90 -0.71
C LEU A 155 -11.57 -21.97 -1.16
N ARG A 156 -12.27 -21.39 -0.20
CA ARG A 156 -13.40 -20.47 -0.43
C ARG A 156 -13.55 -19.48 0.73
N VAL A 157 -14.39 -18.50 0.54
CA VAL A 157 -14.81 -17.61 1.63
C VAL A 157 -15.65 -18.41 2.65
N PRO A 158 -15.39 -18.28 3.96
CA PRO A 158 -16.23 -18.91 4.98
C PRO A 158 -17.62 -18.26 5.02
N GLU A 159 -18.62 -19.04 5.34
CA GLU A 159 -19.93 -18.53 5.70
C GLU A 159 -19.90 -17.90 7.09
N THR A 160 -20.88 -17.04 7.40
CA THR A 160 -20.91 -16.30 8.67
C THR A 160 -20.84 -17.22 9.91
N ASN A 161 -21.50 -18.37 9.87
CA ASN A 161 -21.50 -19.38 10.93
C ASN A 161 -20.19 -20.19 11.02
N GLU A 162 -19.32 -20.11 10.01
CA GLU A 162 -18.03 -20.80 9.96
C GLU A 162 -16.88 -19.94 10.48
N ILE A 163 -17.08 -18.60 10.58
CA ILE A 163 -16.01 -17.65 10.98
C ILE A 163 -15.48 -17.97 12.37
N GLY A 164 -16.36 -18.30 13.33
CA GLY A 164 -15.95 -18.58 14.70
C GLY A 164 -15.02 -19.79 14.80
N VAL A 165 -15.35 -20.91 14.15
CA VAL A 165 -14.50 -22.11 14.16
C VAL A 165 -13.19 -21.88 13.41
N LEU A 166 -13.18 -21.03 12.36
CA LEU A 166 -11.96 -20.67 11.64
C LEU A 166 -11.02 -19.85 12.54
N HIS A 167 -11.53 -18.95 13.37
CA HIS A 167 -10.74 -18.22 14.35
C HIS A 167 -10.13 -19.16 15.40
N GLU A 168 -10.92 -20.07 15.96
CA GLU A 168 -10.42 -21.07 16.92
C GLU A 168 -9.28 -21.92 16.31
N LEU A 169 -9.46 -22.38 15.07
CA LEU A 169 -8.41 -23.12 14.35
C LEU A 169 -7.16 -22.28 14.15
N ARG A 170 -7.30 -21.03 13.68
CA ARG A 170 -6.19 -20.10 13.49
C ARG A 170 -5.41 -19.89 14.79
N ASP A 171 -6.10 -19.65 15.90
CA ASP A 171 -5.49 -19.40 17.20
C ASP A 171 -4.72 -20.63 17.72
N ALA A 172 -5.27 -21.83 17.51
CA ALA A 172 -4.58 -23.07 17.83
C ALA A 172 -3.32 -23.28 16.97
N MET A 173 -3.40 -23.02 15.66
CA MET A 173 -2.24 -23.07 14.75
C MET A 173 -1.19 -22.04 15.11
N ARG A 174 -1.61 -20.82 15.45
CA ARG A 174 -0.74 -19.74 15.90
C ARG A 174 0.01 -20.09 17.18
N THR A 175 -0.67 -20.72 18.12
CA THR A 175 -0.06 -21.21 19.36
C THR A 175 1.04 -22.23 19.10
N LEU A 176 0.80 -23.20 18.21
CA LEU A 176 1.82 -24.17 17.80
C LEU A 176 3.00 -23.51 17.09
N ARG A 177 2.75 -22.57 16.19
CA ARG A 177 3.77 -21.88 15.41
C ARG A 177 4.67 -21.03 16.30
N ARG A 178 4.12 -20.29 17.26
CA ARG A 178 4.87 -19.41 18.18
C ARG A 178 5.83 -20.14 19.13
N SER A 179 5.73 -21.46 19.24
CA SER A 179 6.72 -22.28 19.97
C SER A 179 8.00 -22.56 19.17
N ARG A 180 8.04 -22.17 17.89
CA ARG A 180 9.16 -22.42 16.98
C ARG A 180 10.12 -21.24 16.94
N ILE A 181 11.31 -21.49 16.38
CA ILE A 181 12.29 -20.42 16.08
C ILE A 181 11.76 -19.64 14.88
N MET A 182 11.55 -18.32 15.07
CA MET A 182 11.12 -17.42 13.99
C MET A 182 12.21 -17.30 12.90
N PRO A 183 11.80 -16.99 11.65
CA PRO A 183 12.73 -16.57 10.60
C PRO A 183 13.57 -15.37 11.04
N VAL A 184 14.76 -15.25 10.47
CA VAL A 184 15.61 -14.08 10.72
C VAL A 184 14.95 -12.85 10.12
N ARG A 185 14.90 -11.76 10.91
CA ARG A 185 14.41 -10.48 10.44
C ARG A 185 15.59 -9.64 9.94
N ASP A 186 15.48 -9.08 8.73
CA ASP A 186 16.42 -8.09 8.22
C ASP A 186 16.11 -6.73 8.85
N GLU A 187 16.87 -6.35 9.86
CA GLU A 187 16.66 -5.16 10.69
C GLU A 187 16.91 -3.83 9.97
N LYS A 188 17.21 -3.83 8.68
CA LYS A 188 17.37 -2.59 7.92
C LYS A 188 16.04 -1.84 7.84
N VAL A 189 16.05 -0.58 8.25
CA VAL A 189 14.95 0.35 8.03
C VAL A 189 15.28 1.13 6.76
N ILE A 190 14.65 0.75 5.65
CA ILE A 190 14.85 1.38 4.33
C ILE A 190 13.84 2.51 4.17
N ALA A 191 14.31 3.73 3.88
CA ALA A 191 13.47 4.94 3.85
C ALA A 191 12.28 4.80 2.89
N GLY A 192 12.53 4.42 1.63
CA GLY A 192 11.50 4.30 0.63
C GLY A 192 10.48 3.19 0.94
N TRP A 193 10.92 2.04 1.45
CA TRP A 193 10.02 0.94 1.81
C TRP A 193 9.11 1.30 2.99
N ASN A 194 9.66 2.04 3.96
CA ASN A 194 8.85 2.62 5.04
C ASN A 194 7.90 3.69 4.50
N GLY A 195 8.31 4.48 3.50
CA GLY A 195 7.43 5.43 2.80
C GLY A 195 6.20 4.75 2.22
N LEU A 196 6.38 3.63 1.48
CA LEU A 196 5.28 2.82 0.94
C LEU A 196 4.38 2.25 2.05
N ALA A 197 4.97 1.78 3.15
CA ALA A 197 4.19 1.25 4.28
C ALA A 197 3.39 2.35 4.99
N ILE A 198 3.97 3.55 5.16
CA ILE A 198 3.29 4.72 5.73
C ILE A 198 2.12 5.16 4.83
N GLU A 199 2.31 5.20 3.49
CA GLU A 199 1.24 5.48 2.53
C GLU A 199 0.08 4.49 2.72
N ALA A 200 0.38 3.19 2.65
CA ALA A 200 -0.62 2.12 2.74
C ALA A 200 -1.37 2.08 4.08
N LEU A 201 -0.66 2.28 5.19
CA LEU A 201 -1.28 2.35 6.54
C LEU A 201 -2.17 3.58 6.69
N SER A 202 -1.76 4.72 6.14
CA SER A 202 -2.55 5.96 6.13
C SER A 202 -3.82 5.81 5.29
N GLU A 203 -3.71 5.19 4.12
CA GLU A 203 -4.88 4.83 3.30
C GLU A 203 -5.82 3.86 4.03
N ALA A 204 -5.28 2.79 4.61
CA ALA A 204 -6.08 1.82 5.37
C ALA A 204 -6.81 2.48 6.55
N ALA A 205 -6.16 3.40 7.26
CA ALA A 205 -6.77 4.16 8.34
C ALA A 205 -8.00 4.96 7.87
N LEU A 206 -7.87 5.66 6.73
CA LEU A 206 -8.96 6.46 6.16
C LEU A 206 -10.08 5.61 5.55
N LEU A 207 -9.71 4.56 4.83
CA LEU A 207 -10.64 3.76 4.03
C LEU A 207 -11.42 2.76 4.87
N LEU A 208 -10.79 2.17 5.89
CA LEU A 208 -11.32 1.10 6.71
C LEU A 208 -11.68 1.54 8.14
N ASP A 209 -11.50 2.84 8.47
CA ASP A 209 -11.71 3.40 9.81
C ASP A 209 -10.84 2.67 10.87
N GLN A 210 -9.52 2.54 10.58
CA GLN A 210 -8.55 1.80 11.39
C GLN A 210 -7.59 2.76 12.11
N PRO A 211 -7.92 3.25 13.31
CA PRO A 211 -7.06 4.21 14.04
C PRO A 211 -5.70 3.61 14.43
N GLU A 212 -5.61 2.29 14.57
CA GLU A 212 -4.36 1.60 14.87
C GLU A 212 -3.36 1.68 13.70
N ALA A 213 -3.86 1.59 12.46
CA ALA A 213 -3.03 1.77 11.28
C ALA A 213 -2.46 3.20 11.21
N LEU A 214 -3.27 4.22 11.56
CA LEU A 214 -2.80 5.60 11.64
C LEU A 214 -1.69 5.76 12.68
N ALA A 215 -1.88 5.20 13.87
CA ALA A 215 -0.88 5.27 14.94
C ALA A 215 0.45 4.59 14.55
N LEU A 216 0.39 3.48 13.81
CA LEU A 216 1.58 2.80 13.27
C LEU A 216 2.28 3.66 12.21
N ALA A 217 1.53 4.26 11.30
CA ALA A 217 2.06 5.16 10.28
C ALA A 217 2.78 6.37 10.91
N GLU A 218 2.17 7.02 11.91
CA GLU A 218 2.77 8.16 12.62
C GLU A 218 4.06 7.78 13.35
N LYS A 219 4.08 6.61 13.99
CA LYS A 219 5.30 6.10 14.66
C LYS A 219 6.44 5.91 13.64
N ALA A 220 6.18 5.17 12.56
CA ALA A 220 7.19 4.91 11.54
C ALA A 220 7.66 6.21 10.87
N ALA A 221 6.75 7.09 10.49
CA ALA A 221 7.07 8.37 9.87
C ALA A 221 7.94 9.27 10.76
N THR A 222 7.60 9.35 12.06
CA THR A 222 8.39 10.12 13.03
C THR A 222 9.79 9.54 13.17
N SER A 223 9.91 8.21 13.24
CA SER A 223 11.18 7.53 13.40
C SER A 223 12.08 7.69 12.18
N VAL A 224 11.55 7.44 10.98
CA VAL A 224 12.30 7.60 9.73
C VAL A 224 12.77 9.04 9.57
N TRP A 225 11.89 10.02 9.79
CA TRP A 225 12.30 11.43 9.72
C TRP A 225 13.41 11.77 10.70
N THR A 226 13.26 11.38 11.97
CA THR A 226 14.22 11.72 13.03
C THR A 226 15.57 11.05 12.82
N MET A 227 15.57 9.80 12.32
CA MET A 227 16.79 9.01 12.18
C MET A 227 17.51 9.22 10.85
N GLN A 228 16.76 9.44 9.75
CA GLN A 228 17.34 9.38 8.41
C GLN A 228 17.41 10.74 7.72
N TRP A 229 16.63 11.74 8.13
CA TRP A 229 16.74 13.08 7.56
C TRP A 229 17.84 13.87 8.27
N ASP A 230 18.84 14.32 7.50
CA ASP A 230 19.88 15.23 7.99
C ASP A 230 19.44 16.68 7.75
N GLU A 231 19.07 17.38 8.83
CA GLU A 231 18.62 18.78 8.77
C GLU A 231 19.69 19.74 8.24
N ASN A 232 20.98 19.47 8.50
CA ASN A 232 22.07 20.34 8.08
C ASN A 232 22.44 20.14 6.61
N ALA A 233 22.45 18.89 6.16
CA ALA A 233 22.78 18.54 4.78
C ALA A 233 21.57 18.62 3.82
N GLY A 234 20.34 18.64 4.35
CA GLY A 234 19.10 18.54 3.56
C GLY A 234 19.01 17.23 2.78
N ARG A 235 19.47 16.12 3.37
CA ARG A 235 19.59 14.82 2.70
C ARG A 235 18.95 13.70 3.51
N LEU A 236 18.40 12.72 2.79
CA LEU A 236 17.83 11.50 3.36
C LEU A 236 18.88 10.39 3.32
N ALA A 237 19.15 9.73 4.45
CA ALA A 237 19.90 8.48 4.46
C ALA A 237 18.97 7.34 3.97
N ARG A 238 19.50 6.48 3.08
CA ARG A 238 18.74 5.32 2.57
C ARG A 238 18.34 4.34 3.65
N VAL A 239 19.26 4.06 4.59
CA VAL A 239 19.11 2.98 5.58
C VAL A 239 19.47 3.48 6.97
N SER A 240 18.70 3.02 7.95
CA SER A 240 19.08 3.07 9.36
C SER A 240 18.91 1.70 10.01
N PHE A 241 19.59 1.51 11.16
CA PHE A 241 19.46 0.35 12.03
C PHE A 241 19.14 0.84 13.44
N ALA A 242 18.13 0.30 14.07
CA ALA A 242 17.71 0.57 15.45
C ALA A 242 18.02 1.96 16.04
N ASN A 243 19.29 2.33 16.18
CA ASN A 243 19.75 3.58 16.82
C ASN A 243 20.79 4.32 15.97
N ARG A 244 21.01 3.93 14.70
CA ARG A 244 22.05 4.52 13.85
C ARG A 244 21.59 4.64 12.41
N ALA A 245 21.67 5.84 11.85
CA ALA A 245 21.53 6.07 10.42
C ALA A 245 22.86 5.87 9.69
N GLU A 246 22.80 5.35 8.47
CA GLU A 246 23.95 5.21 7.57
C GLU A 246 24.04 6.46 6.66
N HIS A 247 24.36 7.60 7.23
CA HIS A 247 24.40 8.90 6.50
C HIS A 247 25.40 8.94 5.33
N GLY A 248 26.32 7.96 5.25
CA GLY A 248 27.23 7.82 4.10
C GLY A 248 26.53 7.29 2.84
N ASN A 249 25.33 6.75 2.96
CA ASN A 249 24.52 6.22 1.87
C ASN A 249 23.28 7.11 1.69
N GLU A 250 23.39 8.12 0.81
CA GLU A 250 22.24 8.95 0.45
C GLU A 250 21.13 8.08 -0.19
N GLY A 251 19.88 8.41 0.10
CA GLY A 251 18.70 7.80 -0.50
C GLY A 251 18.68 7.97 -2.02
N THR A 252 18.06 7.03 -2.69
CA THR A 252 17.78 7.12 -4.14
C THR A 252 16.57 7.97 -4.40
N LEU A 253 16.30 8.33 -5.66
CA LEU A 253 15.06 8.99 -6.06
C LEU A 253 13.81 8.25 -5.54
N GLN A 254 13.83 6.90 -5.58
CA GLN A 254 12.75 6.07 -5.05
C GLN A 254 12.52 6.31 -3.54
N ASP A 255 13.59 6.43 -2.74
CA ASP A 255 13.47 6.66 -1.30
C ASP A 255 12.82 8.01 -1.00
N TYR A 256 13.23 9.06 -1.70
CA TYR A 256 12.65 10.39 -1.56
C TYR A 256 11.19 10.44 -2.01
N ALA A 257 10.87 9.87 -3.16
CA ALA A 257 9.53 9.89 -3.74
C ALA A 257 8.54 9.07 -2.90
N ALA A 258 8.90 7.84 -2.53
CA ALA A 258 8.05 6.97 -1.72
C ALA A 258 7.80 7.54 -0.32
N LEU A 259 8.83 8.13 0.32
CA LEU A 259 8.65 8.74 1.63
C LEU A 259 7.81 10.02 1.54
N ALA A 260 7.93 10.81 0.47
CA ALA A 260 7.08 11.97 0.24
C ALA A 260 5.61 11.55 0.08
N LEU A 261 5.32 10.52 -0.72
CA LEU A 261 3.96 9.94 -0.85
C LEU A 261 3.42 9.48 0.50
N GLY A 262 4.22 8.75 1.27
CA GLY A 262 3.82 8.32 2.61
C GLY A 262 3.46 9.50 3.53
N PHE A 263 4.24 10.58 3.49
CA PHE A 263 3.97 11.77 4.31
C PHE A 263 2.75 12.57 3.80
N LEU A 264 2.52 12.65 2.50
CA LEU A 264 1.32 13.25 1.94
C LEU A 264 0.06 12.49 2.37
N ALA A 265 0.07 11.15 2.26
CA ALA A 265 -1.02 10.30 2.70
C ALA A 265 -1.26 10.43 4.22
N LEU A 266 -0.18 10.46 5.00
CA LEU A 266 -0.27 10.63 6.45
C LEU A 266 -0.78 12.01 6.84
N GLY A 267 -0.39 13.07 6.13
CA GLY A 267 -0.92 14.42 6.32
C GLY A 267 -2.43 14.47 6.09
N GLN A 268 -2.89 13.79 5.05
CA GLN A 268 -4.33 13.68 4.73
C GLN A 268 -5.09 12.86 5.79
N ALA A 269 -4.50 11.79 6.31
CA ALA A 269 -5.13 10.92 7.29
C ALA A 269 -5.18 11.55 8.70
N SER A 270 -4.09 12.20 9.13
CA SER A 270 -3.96 12.75 10.47
C SER A 270 -4.44 14.21 10.59
N GLY A 271 -4.50 14.94 9.47
CA GLY A 271 -4.75 16.38 9.45
C GLY A 271 -3.55 17.23 9.91
N HIS A 272 -2.37 16.64 10.16
CA HIS A 272 -1.19 17.34 10.65
C HIS A 272 -0.36 17.92 9.51
N LYS A 273 -0.33 19.24 9.36
CA LYS A 273 0.37 19.97 8.29
C LYS A 273 1.88 19.67 8.19
N GLN A 274 2.52 19.35 9.31
CA GLN A 274 3.95 19.02 9.34
C GLN A 274 4.34 17.92 8.34
N TRP A 275 3.44 17.00 8.01
CA TRP A 275 3.75 15.92 7.08
C TRP A 275 3.81 16.43 5.64
N ALA A 276 2.90 17.31 5.25
CA ALA A 276 2.96 17.97 3.94
C ALA A 276 4.22 18.85 3.80
N GLU A 277 4.62 19.59 4.85
CA GLU A 277 5.85 20.38 4.87
C GLU A 277 7.10 19.50 4.70
N ARG A 278 7.16 18.35 5.38
CA ARG A 278 8.25 17.38 5.22
C ARG A 278 8.26 16.74 3.83
N ALA A 279 7.10 16.43 3.27
CA ALA A 279 6.97 15.94 1.89
C ALA A 279 7.52 16.96 0.89
N SER A 280 7.17 18.25 1.02
CA SER A 280 7.70 19.33 0.17
C SER A 280 9.24 19.43 0.23
N ARG A 281 9.84 19.22 1.41
CA ARG A 281 11.30 19.19 1.56
C ARG A 281 11.95 18.01 0.85
N LEU A 282 11.32 16.83 0.93
CA LEU A 282 11.77 15.64 0.20
C LEU A 282 11.68 15.84 -1.32
N LEU A 283 10.56 16.39 -1.81
CA LEU A 283 10.37 16.67 -3.24
C LEU A 283 11.35 17.73 -3.76
N GLY A 284 11.61 18.78 -2.97
CA GLY A 284 12.62 19.78 -3.30
C GLY A 284 14.01 19.18 -3.48
N ARG A 285 14.40 18.20 -2.63
CA ARG A 285 15.67 17.47 -2.81
C ARG A 285 15.61 16.48 -3.97
N ALA A 286 14.47 15.81 -4.17
CA ALA A 286 14.28 14.86 -5.26
C ALA A 286 14.46 15.50 -6.65
N ALA A 287 14.21 16.80 -6.78
CA ALA A 287 14.45 17.54 -8.03
C ALA A 287 15.91 17.48 -8.51
N ASP A 288 16.88 17.33 -7.61
CA ASP A 288 18.30 17.22 -7.96
C ASP A 288 18.64 15.89 -8.68
N PHE A 289 17.72 14.92 -8.65
CA PHE A 289 17.86 13.64 -9.35
C PHE A 289 17.38 13.71 -10.80
N VAL A 290 16.76 14.82 -11.21
CA VAL A 290 16.35 15.04 -12.60
C VAL A 290 17.48 15.74 -13.36
N ASP A 291 17.89 15.17 -14.46
CA ASP A 291 18.90 15.75 -15.33
C ASP A 291 18.39 17.07 -15.91
N PRO A 292 19.06 18.20 -15.67
CA PRO A 292 18.56 19.51 -16.07
C PRO A 292 18.56 19.75 -17.59
N GLU A 293 19.36 18.98 -18.35
CA GLU A 293 19.45 19.14 -19.81
C GLU A 293 18.43 18.26 -20.54
N THR A 294 18.19 17.05 -20.02
CA THR A 294 17.35 16.05 -20.68
C THR A 294 15.99 15.87 -20.01
N GLY A 295 15.80 16.34 -18.76
CA GLY A 295 14.60 16.10 -17.96
C GLY A 295 14.44 14.63 -17.52
N VAL A 296 15.46 13.79 -17.71
CA VAL A 296 15.40 12.36 -17.38
C VAL A 296 15.73 12.14 -15.91
N PRO A 297 14.88 11.43 -15.13
CA PRO A 297 15.17 11.08 -13.76
C PRO A 297 16.30 10.05 -13.67
N ARG A 298 17.10 10.14 -12.60
CA ARG A 298 18.20 9.24 -12.27
C ARG A 298 17.98 8.70 -10.86
N ASP A 299 18.40 7.48 -10.59
CA ASP A 299 18.30 6.91 -9.23
C ASP A 299 19.28 7.50 -8.23
N ALA A 300 20.37 8.11 -8.71
CA ALA A 300 21.38 8.73 -7.86
C ALA A 300 21.85 10.06 -8.47
N VAL A 301 22.08 11.06 -7.62
CA VAL A 301 22.61 12.38 -8.03
C VAL A 301 24.03 12.22 -8.59
N GLN A 302 24.85 11.38 -7.96
CA GLN A 302 26.21 11.05 -8.41
C GLN A 302 26.35 9.55 -8.57
N ALA A 303 26.46 9.10 -9.82
CA ALA A 303 26.80 7.71 -10.10
C ALA A 303 28.32 7.50 -9.98
N ASP A 304 28.76 6.34 -9.47
CA ASP A 304 30.16 5.92 -9.59
C ASP A 304 30.61 6.05 -11.06
N ALA A 305 31.74 6.70 -11.30
CA ALA A 305 32.23 6.97 -12.66
C ALA A 305 32.36 5.70 -13.53
N ARG A 306 32.64 4.55 -12.90
CA ARG A 306 32.69 3.23 -13.58
C ARG A 306 31.33 2.76 -14.04
N ILE A 307 30.30 3.05 -13.26
CA ILE A 307 28.92 2.75 -13.61
C ILE A 307 28.43 3.77 -14.66
N ALA A 308 28.72 5.06 -14.49
CA ALA A 308 28.34 6.10 -15.43
C ALA A 308 28.94 5.86 -16.85
N ALA A 309 30.17 5.33 -16.94
CA ALA A 309 30.80 5.00 -18.21
C ALA A 309 30.15 3.85 -18.98
N GLN A 310 29.40 2.96 -18.31
CA GLN A 310 28.70 1.83 -18.92
C GLN A 310 27.22 2.14 -19.27
N ARG A 311 26.76 3.34 -18.97
CA ARG A 311 25.35 3.67 -18.84
C ARG A 311 24.75 4.45 -20.01
N SER A 312 24.78 3.93 -21.24
CA SER A 312 23.88 4.44 -22.29
C SER A 312 22.39 4.06 -22.08
N ASN A 313 22.05 3.18 -21.11
CA ASN A 313 20.71 2.59 -20.93
C ASN A 313 20.05 2.84 -19.57
N ILE A 314 20.52 3.83 -18.76
CA ILE A 314 19.96 4.04 -17.42
C ILE A 314 18.54 4.59 -17.42
N ALA A 315 18.18 5.39 -18.42
CA ALA A 315 16.83 5.92 -18.55
C ALA A 315 15.76 4.82 -18.54
N ALA A 316 16.08 3.63 -19.05
CA ALA A 316 15.14 2.50 -19.06
C ALA A 316 14.84 1.94 -17.66
N VAL A 317 15.82 1.95 -16.72
CA VAL A 317 15.66 1.39 -15.38
C VAL A 317 14.73 2.24 -14.51
N THR A 318 14.72 3.57 -14.70
CA THR A 318 13.87 4.47 -13.93
C THR A 318 12.43 4.57 -14.45
N VAL A 319 12.12 3.93 -15.56
CA VAL A 319 10.80 4.01 -16.26
C VAL A 319 9.96 2.76 -16.05
N LEU A 320 10.58 1.61 -15.77
CA LEU A 320 9.88 0.33 -15.66
C LEU A 320 9.62 -0.04 -14.20
N ASP A 321 8.39 -0.43 -13.92
CA ASP A 321 8.02 -1.09 -12.69
C ASP A 321 8.59 -2.52 -12.68
N ASP A 322 9.08 -2.96 -11.53
CA ASP A 322 9.53 -4.32 -11.24
C ASP A 322 8.89 -4.77 -9.92
N ALA A 323 9.62 -5.38 -9.01
CA ALA A 323 9.14 -5.68 -7.66
C ALA A 323 8.75 -4.40 -6.88
N LEU A 324 9.34 -3.28 -7.25
CA LEU A 324 9.01 -1.94 -6.75
C LEU A 324 8.58 -1.04 -7.92
N PRO A 325 7.72 -0.04 -7.66
CA PRO A 325 7.39 0.97 -8.66
C PRO A 325 8.63 1.69 -9.18
N ALA A 326 8.62 2.07 -10.46
CA ALA A 326 9.67 2.84 -11.08
C ALA A 326 9.90 4.17 -10.37
N SER A 327 11.16 4.51 -10.05
CA SER A 327 11.51 5.71 -9.27
C SER A 327 11.03 7.00 -9.92
N GLY A 328 11.16 7.12 -11.25
CA GLY A 328 10.68 8.27 -12.00
C GLY A 328 9.15 8.41 -11.98
N ALA A 329 8.42 7.29 -12.05
CA ALA A 329 6.96 7.28 -11.97
C ALA A 329 6.45 7.58 -10.54
N LEU A 330 7.13 7.05 -9.52
CA LEU A 330 6.84 7.41 -8.12
C LEU A 330 7.06 8.90 -7.85
N TYR A 331 8.15 9.47 -8.37
CA TYR A 331 8.41 10.89 -8.24
C TYR A 331 7.33 11.72 -8.92
N ALA A 332 6.94 11.36 -10.15
CA ALA A 332 5.84 11.99 -10.86
C ALA A 332 4.51 11.88 -10.07
N LYS A 333 4.22 10.71 -9.46
CA LYS A 333 3.05 10.53 -8.58
C LYS A 333 3.12 11.47 -7.38
N ALA A 334 4.27 11.56 -6.73
CA ALA A 334 4.44 12.41 -5.55
C ALA A 334 4.27 13.89 -5.87
N LEU A 335 4.79 14.39 -7.00
CA LEU A 335 4.56 15.75 -7.47
C LEU A 335 3.07 16.02 -7.74
N ALA A 336 2.40 15.10 -8.47
CA ALA A 336 0.98 15.24 -8.76
C ALA A 336 0.13 15.25 -7.47
N MET A 337 0.38 14.34 -6.54
CA MET A 337 -0.35 14.26 -5.27
C MET A 337 -0.12 15.49 -4.38
N HIS A 338 1.11 16.00 -4.33
CA HIS A 338 1.44 17.25 -3.62
C HIS A 338 0.62 18.42 -4.17
N ALA A 339 0.69 18.65 -5.48
CA ALA A 339 -0.03 19.74 -6.13
C ALA A 339 -1.56 19.61 -5.98
N LEU A 340 -2.12 18.41 -6.11
CA LEU A 340 -3.55 18.18 -5.95
C LEU A 340 -4.04 18.36 -4.50
N GLN A 341 -3.22 18.04 -3.51
CA GLN A 341 -3.54 18.31 -2.11
C GLN A 341 -3.48 19.81 -1.80
N SER A 342 -2.49 20.55 -2.31
CA SER A 342 -2.44 22.01 -2.23
C SER A 342 -3.68 22.65 -2.87
N MET A 343 -4.09 22.16 -4.03
CA MET A 343 -5.31 22.60 -4.71
C MET A 343 -6.56 22.33 -3.87
N ALA A 344 -6.71 21.15 -3.31
CA ALA A 344 -7.84 20.79 -2.45
C ALA A 344 -7.85 21.63 -1.14
N ALA A 345 -6.67 22.01 -0.63
CA ALA A 345 -6.52 22.88 0.53
C ALA A 345 -6.83 24.36 0.24
N GLY A 346 -6.81 24.76 -1.03
CA GLY A 346 -6.96 26.17 -1.46
C GLY A 346 -5.65 26.96 -1.40
N ASP A 347 -4.51 26.27 -1.28
CA ASP A 347 -3.17 26.85 -1.19
C ASP A 347 -2.37 26.67 -2.51
N TYR A 348 -3.05 26.43 -3.62
CA TYR A 348 -2.45 26.14 -4.92
C TYR A 348 -1.67 27.32 -5.48
N THR A 349 -0.47 27.04 -6.00
CA THR A 349 0.50 28.04 -6.47
C THR A 349 0.99 27.75 -7.89
N GLU A 350 1.74 28.69 -8.51
CA GLU A 350 2.42 28.44 -9.79
C GLU A 350 3.44 27.28 -9.71
N ALA A 351 4.04 27.06 -8.53
CA ALA A 351 4.95 25.93 -8.32
C ALA A 351 4.19 24.60 -8.39
N ASP A 352 2.99 24.52 -7.81
CA ASP A 352 2.14 23.32 -7.90
C ASP A 352 1.69 23.04 -9.36
N ALA A 353 1.43 24.10 -10.13
CA ALA A 353 1.13 23.96 -11.57
C ALA A 353 2.33 23.38 -12.34
N ALA A 354 3.55 23.85 -12.02
CA ALA A 354 4.78 23.31 -12.61
C ALA A 354 5.02 21.84 -12.20
N ASP A 355 4.71 21.47 -10.97
CA ASP A 355 4.78 20.09 -10.47
C ASP A 355 3.82 19.17 -11.21
N LEU A 356 2.58 19.59 -11.45
CA LEU A 356 1.60 18.82 -12.26
C LEU A 356 2.08 18.62 -13.70
N GLU A 357 2.64 19.66 -14.32
CA GLU A 357 3.19 19.56 -15.67
C GLU A 357 4.42 18.64 -15.69
N SER A 358 5.30 18.74 -14.71
CA SER A 358 6.44 17.83 -14.55
C SER A 358 5.97 16.38 -14.39
N ALA A 359 4.96 16.13 -13.57
CA ALA A 359 4.38 14.81 -13.40
C ALA A 359 3.82 14.24 -14.70
N ARG A 360 3.13 15.10 -15.49
CA ARG A 360 2.60 14.74 -16.81
C ARG A 360 3.69 14.36 -17.79
N VAL A 361 4.77 15.14 -17.86
CA VAL A 361 5.89 14.89 -18.77
C VAL A 361 6.66 13.64 -18.36
N LEU A 362 7.01 13.50 -17.08
CA LEU A 362 7.78 12.35 -16.57
C LEU A 362 7.06 11.02 -16.80
N SER A 363 5.75 10.97 -16.54
CA SER A 363 4.98 9.75 -16.75
C SER A 363 4.67 9.45 -18.21
N ALA A 364 4.63 10.47 -19.10
CA ALA A 364 4.36 10.27 -20.51
C ALA A 364 5.46 9.45 -21.21
N HIS A 365 6.71 9.50 -20.75
CA HIS A 365 7.81 8.72 -21.35
C HIS A 365 7.56 7.21 -21.30
N ALA A 366 6.84 6.71 -20.30
CA ALA A 366 6.52 5.29 -20.16
C ALA A 366 5.33 4.84 -21.03
N LEU A 367 4.49 5.77 -21.49
CA LEU A 367 3.27 5.42 -22.25
C LEU A 367 3.53 4.71 -23.56
N ALA A 368 4.70 4.94 -24.19
CA ALA A 368 5.09 4.25 -25.40
C ALA A 368 5.18 2.71 -25.21
N LEU A 369 5.39 2.26 -23.97
CA LEU A 369 5.50 0.85 -23.60
C LEU A 369 4.16 0.26 -23.11
N ALA A 370 3.15 1.09 -22.89
CA ALA A 370 1.89 0.66 -22.25
C ALA A 370 1.11 -0.36 -23.09
N SER A 371 1.21 -0.32 -24.43
CA SER A 371 0.55 -1.30 -25.30
C SER A 371 1.18 -2.69 -25.22
N ASP A 372 2.48 -2.76 -25.02
CA ASP A 372 3.25 -4.01 -25.09
C ASP A 372 3.50 -4.62 -23.71
N ALA A 373 3.68 -3.78 -22.70
CA ALA A 373 4.00 -4.19 -21.33
C ALA A 373 3.29 -3.32 -20.28
N PRO A 374 1.95 -3.31 -20.22
CA PRO A 374 1.19 -2.40 -19.33
C PRO A 374 1.50 -2.60 -17.85
N THR A 375 1.83 -3.80 -17.43
CA THR A 375 2.18 -4.11 -16.03
C THR A 375 3.54 -3.55 -15.61
N GLN A 376 4.44 -3.34 -16.57
CA GLN A 376 5.76 -2.76 -16.30
C GLN A 376 5.76 -1.22 -16.28
N VAL A 377 4.62 -0.59 -16.55
CA VAL A 377 4.46 0.87 -16.54
C VAL A 377 3.17 1.28 -15.82
N ALA A 378 2.67 0.41 -14.94
CA ALA A 378 1.40 0.61 -14.24
C ALA A 378 1.39 1.89 -13.39
N THR A 379 2.51 2.20 -12.71
CA THR A 379 2.63 3.43 -11.91
C THR A 379 2.56 4.68 -12.78
N ALA A 380 3.21 4.67 -13.95
CA ALA A 380 3.15 5.80 -14.89
C ALA A 380 1.74 5.97 -15.48
N LEU A 381 1.04 4.86 -15.77
CA LEU A 381 -0.36 4.88 -16.20
C LEU A 381 -1.27 5.47 -15.11
N GLU A 382 -1.07 5.09 -13.85
CA GLU A 382 -1.79 5.68 -12.71
C GLU A 382 -1.61 7.21 -12.69
N VAL A 383 -0.36 7.69 -12.80
CA VAL A 383 -0.07 9.14 -12.84
C VAL A 383 -0.80 9.81 -14.00
N GLN A 384 -0.77 9.23 -15.21
CA GLN A 384 -1.47 9.81 -16.36
C GLN A 384 -2.98 9.87 -16.15
N CYS A 385 -3.58 8.85 -15.51
CA CYS A 385 -4.99 8.89 -15.12
C CYS A 385 -5.27 10.04 -14.15
N ILE A 386 -4.39 10.25 -13.16
CA ILE A 386 -4.52 11.32 -12.16
C ILE A 386 -4.44 12.70 -12.83
N VAL A 387 -3.37 12.98 -13.58
CA VAL A 387 -3.13 14.31 -14.17
C VAL A 387 -4.08 14.65 -15.33
N SER A 388 -4.61 13.64 -16.00
CA SER A 388 -5.57 13.81 -17.11
C SER A 388 -7.04 13.79 -16.66
N SER A 389 -7.30 13.51 -15.37
CA SER A 389 -8.67 13.42 -14.86
C SER A 389 -9.43 14.76 -15.06
N PRO A 390 -10.67 14.72 -15.54
CA PRO A 390 -11.53 15.90 -15.60
C PRO A 390 -11.97 16.40 -14.22
N VAL A 391 -11.81 15.56 -13.19
CA VAL A 391 -12.06 15.87 -11.79
C VAL A 391 -10.80 15.60 -10.99
N GLN A 392 -10.26 16.63 -10.37
CA GLN A 392 -8.99 16.54 -9.61
C GLN A 392 -9.25 16.44 -8.10
N TYR A 393 -10.33 17.07 -7.62
CA TYR A 393 -10.77 16.92 -6.24
C TYR A 393 -12.28 17.10 -6.10
N LEU A 394 -12.82 16.66 -4.97
CA LEU A 394 -14.22 16.79 -4.62
C LEU A 394 -14.37 17.67 -3.37
N ALA A 395 -15.27 18.64 -3.41
CA ALA A 395 -15.71 19.36 -2.22
C ALA A 395 -17.03 18.74 -1.71
N LEU A 396 -17.10 18.46 -0.40
CA LEU A 396 -18.25 17.82 0.25
C LEU A 396 -18.91 18.78 1.23
N SER A 397 -20.24 18.90 1.17
CA SER A 397 -21.02 19.76 2.06
C SER A 397 -21.04 19.30 3.51
N GLN A 398 -20.81 18.03 3.76
CA GLN A 398 -20.78 17.38 5.07
C GLN A 398 -19.51 16.54 5.20
N TRP A 399 -19.01 16.36 6.44
CA TRP A 399 -17.78 15.61 6.67
C TRP A 399 -17.97 14.38 7.55
N ASP A 400 -18.78 14.50 8.62
CA ASP A 400 -18.89 13.48 9.66
C ASP A 400 -20.10 12.55 9.53
N SER A 401 -21.03 12.85 8.61
CA SER A 401 -22.19 11.97 8.38
C SER A 401 -21.75 10.61 7.82
N ALA A 402 -22.50 9.56 8.08
CA ALA A 402 -22.22 8.22 7.57
C ALA A 402 -22.15 8.20 6.04
N GLU A 403 -22.98 8.98 5.35
CA GLU A 403 -22.95 9.11 3.89
C GLU A 403 -21.68 9.83 3.44
N ALA A 404 -21.26 10.91 4.10
CA ALA A 404 -20.06 11.66 3.76
C ALA A 404 -18.80 10.79 3.93
N LYS A 405 -18.74 10.01 5.01
CA LYS A 405 -17.65 9.05 5.22
C LYS A 405 -17.58 8.03 4.08
N ARG A 406 -18.71 7.45 3.67
CA ARG A 406 -18.76 6.51 2.54
C ARG A 406 -18.34 7.17 1.21
N VAL A 407 -18.88 8.34 0.89
CA VAL A 407 -18.52 9.11 -0.32
C VAL A 407 -17.02 9.37 -0.33
N ARG A 408 -16.46 9.81 0.79
CA ARG A 408 -15.02 10.07 0.94
C ARG A 408 -14.19 8.82 0.72
N SER A 409 -14.54 7.71 1.37
CA SER A 409 -13.80 6.45 1.21
C SER A 409 -13.82 5.96 -0.24
N VAL A 410 -14.96 6.02 -0.93
CA VAL A 410 -15.05 5.66 -2.36
C VAL A 410 -14.24 6.62 -3.22
N ALA A 411 -14.33 7.93 -3.01
CA ALA A 411 -13.57 8.92 -3.76
C ALA A 411 -12.05 8.70 -3.61
N LEU A 412 -11.57 8.53 -2.38
CA LEU A 412 -10.17 8.23 -2.09
C LEU A 412 -9.72 6.90 -2.71
N SER A 413 -10.57 5.87 -2.69
CA SER A 413 -10.27 4.58 -3.35
C SER A 413 -10.13 4.71 -4.87
N LEU A 414 -10.74 5.72 -5.46
CA LEU A 414 -10.64 6.08 -6.88
C LEU A 414 -9.47 7.05 -7.17
N GLY A 415 -8.67 7.39 -6.17
CA GLY A 415 -7.53 8.31 -6.31
C GLY A 415 -7.89 9.80 -6.33
N LEU A 416 -9.12 10.17 -5.92
CA LEU A 416 -9.55 11.56 -5.87
C LEU A 416 -9.24 12.19 -4.51
N ASN A 417 -8.73 13.42 -4.51
CA ASN A 417 -8.63 14.21 -3.29
C ASN A 417 -10.01 14.74 -2.86
N VAL A 418 -10.19 14.93 -1.55
CA VAL A 418 -11.47 15.34 -0.97
C VAL A 418 -11.24 16.45 0.04
N ARG A 419 -12.06 17.49 -0.01
CA ARG A 419 -12.10 18.56 1.00
C ARG A 419 -13.48 18.74 1.59
N HIS A 420 -13.55 19.31 2.78
CA HIS A 420 -14.80 19.78 3.38
C HIS A 420 -15.09 21.21 2.92
N ASP A 421 -16.30 21.45 2.41
CA ASP A 421 -16.78 22.77 2.06
C ASP A 421 -18.19 22.98 2.63
N PRO A 422 -18.29 23.58 3.83
CA PRO A 422 -19.56 23.78 4.49
C PRO A 422 -20.44 24.86 3.81
N SER A 423 -19.89 25.59 2.84
CA SER A 423 -20.64 26.60 2.08
C SER A 423 -21.54 25.98 1.01
N LEU A 424 -21.30 24.71 0.66
CA LEU A 424 -22.15 24.01 -0.30
C LEU A 424 -23.55 23.80 0.27
N PRO A 425 -24.61 24.06 -0.52
CA PRO A 425 -25.98 23.85 -0.07
C PRO A 425 -26.20 22.39 0.25
N GLY A 426 -26.42 22.07 1.53
CA GLY A 426 -26.70 20.69 1.98
C GLY A 426 -28.19 20.53 2.21
N ALA A 427 -28.87 19.60 1.52
CA ALA A 427 -30.06 19.01 2.07
C ALA A 427 -29.69 18.29 3.36
N ALA A 428 -30.47 18.39 4.43
CA ALA A 428 -30.12 17.87 5.75
C ALA A 428 -29.85 16.35 5.80
N GLN A 429 -30.10 15.62 4.73
CA GLN A 429 -29.99 14.16 4.66
C GLN A 429 -29.04 13.64 3.56
N THR A 430 -28.65 14.46 2.57
CA THR A 430 -27.86 13.99 1.43
C THR A 430 -26.63 14.87 1.23
N VAL A 431 -25.46 14.25 1.15
CA VAL A 431 -24.19 14.93 0.91
C VAL A 431 -24.17 15.54 -0.49
N GLN A 432 -23.89 16.84 -0.58
CA GLN A 432 -23.58 17.48 -1.86
C GLN A 432 -22.11 17.31 -2.18
N ILE A 433 -21.81 16.96 -3.41
CA ILE A 433 -20.48 16.66 -3.93
C ILE A 433 -20.25 17.60 -5.11
N GLN A 434 -19.29 18.49 -4.97
CA GLN A 434 -18.91 19.38 -6.05
C GLN A 434 -17.60 18.93 -6.68
N PRO A 435 -17.60 18.46 -7.94
CA PRO A 435 -16.38 18.10 -8.64
C PRO A 435 -15.67 19.37 -9.13
N CYS A 436 -14.37 19.43 -8.89
CA CYS A 436 -13.54 20.57 -9.22
C CYS A 436 -12.27 20.15 -9.98
N ARG A 437 -11.81 21.06 -10.87
CA ARG A 437 -10.53 20.99 -11.53
C ARG A 437 -9.89 22.38 -11.50
N GLU A 438 -8.70 22.47 -10.95
CA GLU A 438 -8.06 23.75 -10.68
C GLU A 438 -9.00 24.67 -9.91
N GLU A 439 -9.26 25.89 -10.36
CA GLU A 439 -10.20 26.83 -9.76
C GLU A 439 -11.66 26.68 -10.26
N LEU A 440 -11.87 25.80 -11.24
CA LEU A 440 -13.19 25.61 -11.87
C LEU A 440 -13.93 24.45 -11.21
N CYS A 441 -15.07 24.75 -10.61
CA CYS A 441 -15.96 23.75 -10.04
C CYS A 441 -17.24 23.62 -10.87
N GLN A 442 -17.68 22.38 -11.06
CA GLN A 442 -18.93 22.04 -11.74
C GLN A 442 -20.12 22.18 -10.79
N MET A 443 -21.32 21.99 -11.32
CA MET A 443 -22.53 21.95 -10.50
C MET A 443 -22.47 20.77 -9.52
N PRO A 444 -22.88 20.96 -8.27
CA PRO A 444 -22.92 19.90 -7.29
C PRO A 444 -23.84 18.74 -7.71
N VAL A 445 -23.44 17.52 -7.38
CA VAL A 445 -24.25 16.30 -7.48
C VAL A 445 -24.54 15.77 -6.08
N ALA A 446 -25.60 14.98 -5.91
CA ALA A 446 -26.04 14.54 -4.59
C ALA A 446 -25.74 13.07 -4.34
N GLY A 447 -25.16 12.79 -3.17
CA GLY A 447 -24.98 11.44 -2.64
C GLY A 447 -24.12 10.50 -3.49
N MET A 448 -24.15 9.23 -3.14
CA MET A 448 -23.35 8.20 -3.80
C MET A 448 -23.70 8.03 -5.29
N ASP A 449 -24.96 8.16 -5.66
CA ASP A 449 -25.39 8.07 -7.08
C ASP A 449 -24.84 9.23 -7.90
N GLY A 450 -24.81 10.43 -7.30
CA GLY A 450 -24.15 11.59 -7.89
C GLY A 450 -22.66 11.35 -8.11
N LEU A 451 -21.94 10.80 -7.11
CA LEU A 451 -20.53 10.44 -7.26
C LEU A 451 -20.30 9.52 -8.46
N PHE A 452 -21.07 8.44 -8.58
CA PHE A 452 -20.91 7.51 -9.71
C PHE A 452 -21.28 8.11 -11.05
N SER A 453 -22.22 9.04 -11.10
CA SER A 453 -22.61 9.72 -12.35
C SER A 453 -21.46 10.52 -12.97
N LEU A 454 -20.51 11.01 -12.15
CA LEU A 454 -19.31 11.71 -12.63
C LEU A 454 -18.41 10.82 -13.49
N PHE A 455 -18.43 9.50 -13.27
CA PHE A 455 -17.62 8.53 -14.00
C PHE A 455 -18.39 7.76 -15.06
N ALA A 456 -19.73 7.70 -14.95
CA ALA A 456 -20.58 7.00 -15.91
C ALA A 456 -20.74 7.77 -17.24
N SER A 457 -20.57 9.08 -17.22
CA SER A 457 -20.67 9.93 -18.42
C SER A 457 -19.36 9.95 -19.21
N GLY A 458 -18.95 8.82 -19.77
CA GLY A 458 -17.88 8.74 -20.79
C GLY A 458 -18.21 9.49 -22.11
N LYS A 459 -19.03 10.56 -22.01
CA LYS A 459 -19.35 11.52 -23.08
C LYS A 459 -18.87 12.90 -22.64
N GLY A 460 -17.58 13.13 -22.72
CA GLY A 460 -17.03 14.44 -22.42
C GLY A 460 -15.54 14.42 -22.16
N ALA A 461 -14.75 13.96 -23.11
CA ALA A 461 -13.35 14.32 -23.27
C ALA A 461 -13.21 14.85 -24.71
#